data_21765c4b40b2aecab40e6136084c77e5
#
_entry.id   21765c4b40b2aecab40e6136084c77e5
#
_cell.length_a   1.000
_cell.length_b   1.000
_cell.length_c   1.000
_cell.angle_alpha   90.00
_cell.angle_beta   90.00
_cell.angle_gamma   90.00
#
_symmetry.space_group_name_H-M   'P 1'
#
loop_
_entity.id
_entity.type
_entity.pdbx_description
1 polymer ?
#
loop_
_entity_poly.entity_id
_entity_poly.type
_entity_poly.pdbx_seq_one_letter_code
_entity_poly.pdbx_strand_id
1 'polypeptide(L)'
;MSVAARLLGAKEVYAVDNDYLAINSTNSNFLLNFGNLNNLNTYLGSFNEVILKNQLKQFDFVLCNILAEVIKEMIPNINKCLRNNGEVVFSGILNSQKYEIIEILIQNNLKLLDVSTRKDWVCISAQKTSKPT
;
A
#
# COMPACT_ATOMS: atom_id res chain seq x y z
N MET A 1 -0.33 -1.37 10.88
CA MET A 1 0.73 -1.45 9.83
C MET A 1 1.82 -0.41 9.99
N SER A 2 1.52 0.84 10.35
CA SER A 2 2.52 1.90 10.48
C SER A 2 3.59 1.63 11.54
N VAL A 3 3.18 1.12 12.71
CA VAL A 3 4.12 0.73 13.77
C VAL A 3 5.05 -0.39 13.29
N ALA A 4 4.49 -1.42 12.66
CA ALA A 4 5.27 -2.55 12.15
C ALA A 4 6.27 -2.09 11.06
N ALA A 5 5.86 -1.23 10.14
CA ALA A 5 6.75 -0.68 9.12
C ALA A 5 7.94 0.05 9.74
N ARG A 6 7.69 0.88 10.74
CA ARG A 6 8.76 1.62 11.45
C ARG A 6 9.70 0.69 12.19
N LEU A 7 9.15 -0.31 12.90
CA LEU A 7 9.96 -1.31 13.63
C LEU A 7 10.84 -2.15 12.71
N LEU A 8 10.39 -2.39 11.47
CA LEU A 8 11.13 -3.15 10.47
C LEU A 8 12.13 -2.30 9.68
N GLY A 9 12.29 -1.02 10.02
CA GLY A 9 13.34 -0.17 9.47
C GLY A 9 12.91 0.92 8.51
N ALA A 10 11.61 1.14 8.30
CA ALA A 10 11.16 2.26 7.47
C ALA A 10 11.59 3.59 8.10
N LYS A 11 12.25 4.45 7.34
CA LYS A 11 12.67 5.77 7.80
C LYS A 11 11.50 6.73 7.88
N GLU A 12 10.68 6.75 6.84
CA GLU A 12 9.47 7.58 6.71
C GLU A 12 8.28 6.67 6.49
N VAL A 13 7.19 6.93 7.19
CA VAL A 13 5.93 6.21 7.03
C VAL A 13 4.83 7.18 6.64
N TYR A 14 4.08 6.83 5.59
CA TYR A 14 2.93 7.58 5.11
C TYR A 14 1.69 6.70 5.28
N ALA A 15 0.74 7.14 6.09
CA ALA A 15 -0.50 6.42 6.36
C ALA A 15 -1.68 7.19 5.79
N VAL A 16 -2.49 6.51 4.99
CA VAL A 16 -3.66 7.08 4.33
C VAL A 16 -4.89 6.27 4.71
N ASP A 17 -5.93 6.93 5.16
CA ASP A 17 -7.21 6.31 5.46
C ASP A 17 -8.34 7.34 5.28
N ASN A 18 -9.50 6.90 4.85
CA ASN A 18 -10.68 7.76 4.73
C ASN A 18 -11.50 7.81 6.02
N ASP A 19 -11.11 7.06 7.04
CA ASP A 19 -11.76 7.04 8.35
C ASP A 19 -10.92 7.84 9.36
N TYR A 20 -11.50 8.92 9.88
CA TYR A 20 -10.87 9.76 10.89
C TYR A 20 -10.45 8.98 12.15
N LEU A 21 -11.27 8.00 12.56
CA LEU A 21 -10.96 7.17 13.72
C LEU A 21 -9.72 6.29 13.47
N ALA A 22 -9.55 5.79 12.24
CA ALA A 22 -8.37 5.02 11.87
C ALA A 22 -7.10 5.88 11.90
N ILE A 23 -7.18 7.12 11.45
CA ILE A 23 -6.06 8.08 11.53
C ILE A 23 -5.69 8.35 12.99
N ASN A 24 -6.68 8.60 13.85
CA ASN A 24 -6.44 8.80 15.29
C ASN A 24 -5.80 7.58 15.95
N SER A 25 -6.27 6.38 15.62
CA SER A 25 -5.71 5.13 16.13
C SER A 25 -4.26 4.94 15.67
N THR A 26 -3.95 5.26 14.43
CA THR A 26 -2.58 5.21 13.89
C THR A 26 -1.67 6.14 14.69
N ASN A 27 -2.06 7.38 14.90
CA ASN A 27 -1.28 8.35 15.67
C ASN A 27 -1.09 7.90 17.12
N SER A 28 -2.16 7.42 17.77
CA SER A 28 -2.10 6.96 19.16
C SER A 28 -1.18 5.75 19.33
N ASN A 29 -1.28 4.76 18.44
CA ASN A 29 -0.44 3.57 18.47
C ASN A 29 1.03 3.91 18.22
N PHE A 30 1.29 4.83 17.30
CA PHE A 30 2.65 5.28 17.00
C PHE A 30 3.26 6.01 18.21
N LEU A 31 2.51 6.87 18.86
CA LEU A 31 2.95 7.56 20.09
C LEU A 31 3.25 6.56 21.22
N LEU A 32 2.40 5.55 21.40
CA LEU A 32 2.61 4.52 22.43
C LEU A 32 3.90 3.73 22.22
N ASN A 33 4.29 3.49 20.96
CA ASN A 33 5.46 2.67 20.64
C ASN A 33 6.75 3.48 20.54
N PHE A 34 6.69 4.74 20.12
CA PHE A 34 7.89 5.53 19.81
C PHE A 34 8.00 6.82 20.64
N GLY A 35 6.96 7.20 21.39
CA GLY A 35 6.98 8.39 22.22
C GLY A 35 6.87 9.72 21.46
N ASN A 36 6.83 9.71 20.13
CA ASN A 36 6.67 10.87 19.27
C ASN A 36 6.06 10.45 17.93
N LEU A 37 5.71 11.43 17.09
CA LEU A 37 5.17 11.21 15.74
C LEU A 37 6.19 11.54 14.64
N ASN A 38 7.48 11.58 14.97
CA ASN A 38 8.52 11.87 14.00
C ASN A 38 8.55 10.81 12.90
N ASN A 39 8.66 11.29 11.65
CA ASN A 39 8.70 10.43 10.45
C ASN A 39 7.39 9.66 10.20
N LEU A 40 6.28 10.10 10.79
CA LEU A 40 4.94 9.62 10.46
C LEU A 40 4.16 10.76 9.81
N ASN A 41 3.63 10.50 8.63
CA ASN A 41 2.80 11.43 7.85
C ASN A 41 1.43 10.79 7.66
N THR A 42 0.38 11.37 8.22
CA THR A 42 -0.98 10.83 8.12
C THR A 42 -1.84 11.72 7.24
N TYR A 43 -2.66 11.11 6.41
CA TYR A 43 -3.56 11.79 5.49
C TYR A 43 -4.96 11.20 5.57
N LEU A 44 -5.95 12.06 5.78
CA LEU A 44 -7.35 11.69 5.73
C LEU A 44 -7.85 11.84 4.29
N GLY A 45 -8.36 10.78 3.71
CA GLY A 45 -8.89 10.77 2.36
C GLY A 45 -8.73 9.44 1.66
N SER A 46 -9.16 9.35 0.42
CA SER A 46 -8.89 8.17 -0.40
C SER A 46 -7.44 8.18 -0.88
N PHE A 47 -6.90 7.00 -1.15
CA PHE A 47 -5.52 6.86 -1.63
C PHE A 47 -5.27 7.70 -2.88
N ASN A 48 -6.15 7.59 -3.89
CA ASN A 48 -5.97 8.30 -5.16
C ASN A 48 -5.96 9.82 -4.97
N GLU A 49 -6.88 10.34 -4.19
CA GLU A 49 -6.95 11.79 -3.90
C GLU A 49 -5.70 12.28 -3.19
N VAL A 50 -5.26 11.55 -2.16
CA VAL A 50 -4.10 11.93 -1.35
C VAL A 50 -2.83 11.91 -2.20
N ILE A 51 -2.61 10.85 -2.98
CA ILE A 51 -1.42 10.70 -3.82
C ILE A 51 -1.36 11.82 -4.87
N LEU A 52 -2.47 12.10 -5.54
CA LEU A 52 -2.52 13.12 -6.60
C LEU A 52 -2.39 14.54 -6.02
N LYS A 53 -3.13 14.86 -4.97
CA LYS A 53 -3.13 16.19 -4.35
C LYS A 53 -1.78 16.55 -3.76
N ASN A 54 -1.11 15.61 -3.12
CA ASN A 54 0.16 15.85 -2.43
C ASN A 54 1.37 15.46 -3.28
N GLN A 55 1.16 14.98 -4.50
CA GLN A 55 2.22 14.55 -5.43
C GLN A 55 3.20 13.56 -4.79
N LEU A 56 2.66 12.63 -3.99
CA LEU A 56 3.47 11.62 -3.30
C LEU A 56 4.00 10.60 -4.31
N LYS A 57 5.28 10.32 -4.25
CA LYS A 57 5.94 9.40 -5.19
C LYS A 57 7.28 8.90 -4.63
N GLN A 58 7.86 7.94 -5.34
CA GLN A 58 9.16 7.35 -5.02
C GLN A 58 9.15 6.53 -3.73
N PHE A 59 8.04 5.85 -3.44
CA PHE A 59 7.97 4.93 -2.32
C PHE A 59 8.72 3.62 -2.62
N ASP A 60 9.39 3.10 -1.62
CA ASP A 60 10.03 1.79 -1.66
C ASP A 60 9.02 0.67 -1.51
N PHE A 61 8.03 0.89 -0.64
CA PHE A 61 7.00 -0.08 -0.29
C PHE A 61 5.63 0.58 -0.16
N VAL A 62 4.61 -0.11 -0.66
CA VAL A 62 3.20 0.22 -0.41
C VAL A 62 2.51 -1.00 0.18
N LEU A 63 1.84 -0.83 1.30
CA LEU A 63 1.10 -1.90 1.97
C LEU A 63 -0.39 -1.55 1.96
N CYS A 64 -1.23 -2.44 1.42
CA CYS A 64 -2.66 -2.24 1.30
C CYS A 64 -3.43 -3.42 1.89
N ASN A 65 -4.31 -3.14 2.86
CA ASN A 65 -5.23 -4.12 3.42
C ASN A 65 -6.65 -3.57 3.31
N ILE A 66 -7.24 -3.66 2.13
CA ILE A 66 -8.53 -3.07 1.79
C ILE A 66 -9.28 -3.96 0.80
N LEU A 67 -10.54 -3.60 0.52
CA LEU A 67 -11.39 -4.35 -0.40
C LEU A 67 -10.81 -4.41 -1.82
N ALA A 68 -10.98 -5.55 -2.48
CA ALA A 68 -10.47 -5.77 -3.84
C ALA A 68 -10.96 -4.73 -4.85
N GLU A 69 -12.21 -4.27 -4.75
CA GLU A 69 -12.75 -3.24 -5.65
C GLU A 69 -11.99 -1.91 -5.52
N VAL A 70 -11.59 -1.55 -4.31
CA VAL A 70 -10.79 -0.35 -4.06
C VAL A 70 -9.36 -0.54 -4.57
N ILE A 71 -8.78 -1.72 -4.37
CA ILE A 71 -7.45 -2.06 -4.87
C ILE A 71 -7.38 -1.87 -6.39
N LYS A 72 -8.38 -2.34 -7.13
CA LYS A 72 -8.42 -2.22 -8.59
C LYS A 72 -8.31 -0.76 -9.05
N GLU A 73 -8.96 0.15 -8.36
CA GLU A 73 -8.90 1.58 -8.66
C GLU A 73 -7.56 2.21 -8.30
N MET A 74 -6.87 1.66 -7.31
CA MET A 74 -5.59 2.20 -6.83
C MET A 74 -4.39 1.79 -7.70
N ILE A 75 -4.43 0.65 -8.34
CA ILE A 75 -3.26 0.05 -9.01
C ILE A 75 -2.54 1.01 -9.97
N PRO A 76 -3.22 1.75 -10.87
CA PRO A 76 -2.51 2.69 -11.75
C PRO A 76 -1.73 3.77 -10.99
N ASN A 77 -2.28 4.28 -9.89
CA ASN A 77 -1.63 5.30 -9.07
C ASN A 77 -0.54 4.70 -8.16
N ILE A 78 -0.69 3.45 -7.74
CA ILE A 78 0.37 2.73 -7.03
C ILE A 78 1.61 2.61 -7.91
N ASN A 79 1.45 2.24 -9.17
CA ASN A 79 2.57 2.19 -10.10
C ASN A 79 3.28 3.55 -10.19
N LYS A 80 2.52 4.64 -10.27
CA LYS A 80 3.09 5.99 -10.37
C LYS A 80 3.84 6.42 -9.11
N CYS A 81 3.39 6.00 -7.94
CA CYS A 81 4.01 6.41 -6.68
C CYS A 81 5.17 5.52 -6.22
N LEU A 82 5.30 4.31 -6.77
CA LEU A 82 6.44 3.44 -6.47
C LEU A 82 7.69 3.90 -7.24
N ARG A 83 8.84 3.81 -6.58
CA ARG A 83 10.11 3.91 -7.27
C ARG A 83 10.34 2.67 -8.15
N ASN A 84 11.29 2.73 -9.07
CA ASN A 84 11.71 1.56 -9.83
C ASN A 84 12.19 0.46 -8.86
N ASN A 85 11.74 -0.77 -9.08
CA ASN A 85 11.95 -1.92 -8.22
C ASN A 85 11.24 -1.82 -6.85
N GLY A 86 10.43 -0.79 -6.62
CA GLY A 86 9.58 -0.70 -5.44
C GLY A 86 8.52 -1.79 -5.44
N GLU A 87 8.10 -2.21 -4.26
CA GLU A 87 7.17 -3.33 -4.09
C GLU A 87 5.86 -2.89 -3.47
N VAL A 88 4.80 -3.59 -3.81
CA VAL A 88 3.48 -3.41 -3.21
C VAL A 88 2.97 -4.76 -2.71
N VAL A 89 2.33 -4.75 -1.55
CA VAL A 89 1.68 -5.93 -0.97
C VAL A 89 0.21 -5.61 -0.73
N PHE A 90 -0.65 -6.46 -1.30
CA PHE A 90 -2.10 -6.38 -1.10
C PHE A 90 -2.57 -7.55 -0.26
N SER A 91 -3.36 -7.27 0.76
CA SER A 91 -4.05 -8.27 1.55
C SER A 91 -5.54 -7.94 1.64
N GLY A 92 -6.33 -8.86 2.20
CA GLY A 92 -7.78 -8.68 2.26
C GLY A 92 -8.50 -9.04 0.97
N ILE A 93 -7.85 -9.80 0.09
CA ILE A 93 -8.41 -10.27 -1.18
C ILE A 93 -8.98 -11.67 -0.98
N LEU A 94 -10.20 -11.93 -1.48
CA LEU A 94 -10.76 -13.27 -1.52
C LEU A 94 -10.13 -14.09 -2.66
N ASN A 95 -10.00 -15.39 -2.46
CA ASN A 95 -9.42 -16.27 -3.47
C ASN A 95 -10.15 -16.18 -4.83
N SER A 96 -11.47 -15.95 -4.82
CA SER A 96 -12.26 -15.75 -6.04
C SER A 96 -11.93 -14.46 -6.80
N GLN A 97 -11.24 -13.51 -6.18
CA GLN A 97 -10.92 -12.20 -6.75
C GLN A 97 -9.49 -12.10 -7.26
N LYS A 98 -8.63 -13.06 -6.95
CA LYS A 98 -7.18 -12.95 -7.17
C LYS A 98 -6.79 -12.79 -8.64
N TYR A 99 -7.41 -13.53 -9.54
CA TYR A 99 -7.02 -13.50 -10.97
C TYR A 99 -7.29 -12.15 -11.62
N GLU A 100 -8.40 -11.51 -11.26
CA GLU A 100 -8.74 -10.19 -11.75
C GLU A 100 -7.73 -9.14 -11.28
N ILE A 101 -7.33 -9.21 -10.00
CA ILE A 101 -6.29 -8.33 -9.45
C ILE A 101 -4.96 -8.56 -10.16
N ILE A 102 -4.55 -9.80 -10.33
CA ILE A 102 -3.28 -10.15 -11.01
C ILE A 102 -3.26 -9.61 -12.44
N GLU A 103 -4.37 -9.75 -13.17
CA GLU A 103 -4.48 -9.24 -14.54
C GLU A 103 -4.29 -7.71 -14.59
N ILE A 104 -4.93 -6.99 -13.68
CA ILE A 104 -4.80 -5.52 -13.60
C ILE A 104 -3.36 -5.11 -13.23
N LEU A 105 -2.72 -5.84 -12.33
CA LEU A 105 -1.31 -5.60 -11.98
C LEU A 105 -0.41 -5.71 -13.21
N ILE A 106 -0.55 -6.77 -13.98
CA ILE A 106 0.25 -7.01 -15.18
C ILE A 106 0.00 -5.92 -16.22
N GLN A 107 -1.25 -5.52 -16.43
CA GLN A 107 -1.62 -4.44 -17.36
C GLN A 107 -1.01 -3.09 -16.97
N ASN A 108 -0.66 -2.91 -15.70
CA ASN A 108 -0.07 -1.68 -15.17
C ASN A 108 1.44 -1.80 -14.92
N ASN A 109 2.11 -2.74 -15.58
CA ASN A 109 3.57 -2.93 -15.51
C ASN A 109 4.09 -3.27 -14.11
N LEU A 110 3.29 -3.98 -13.34
CA LEU A 110 3.66 -4.53 -12.04
C LEU A 110 3.88 -6.03 -12.19
N LYS A 111 5.10 -6.48 -11.91
CA LYS A 111 5.48 -7.89 -11.99
C LYS A 111 5.00 -8.61 -10.74
N LEU A 112 4.27 -9.70 -10.93
CA LEU A 112 3.86 -10.56 -9.82
C LEU A 112 5.08 -11.21 -9.18
N LEU A 113 5.24 -11.07 -7.88
CA LEU A 113 6.32 -11.71 -7.11
C LEU A 113 5.83 -12.96 -6.39
N ASP A 114 4.72 -12.87 -5.68
CA ASP A 114 4.20 -13.96 -4.88
C ASP A 114 2.70 -13.87 -4.68
N VAL A 115 2.07 -15.03 -4.53
CA VAL A 115 0.66 -15.17 -4.15
C VAL A 115 0.59 -16.17 -3.03
N SER A 116 0.19 -15.74 -1.85
CA SER A 116 0.01 -16.59 -0.69
C SER A 116 -1.47 -16.72 -0.37
N THR A 117 -1.94 -17.94 -0.20
CA THR A 117 -3.34 -18.23 0.14
C THR A 117 -3.42 -18.84 1.53
N ARG A 118 -4.29 -18.30 2.35
CA ARG A 118 -4.60 -18.85 3.68
C ARG A 118 -6.11 -18.92 3.84
N LYS A 119 -6.67 -20.13 3.82
CA LYS A 119 -8.13 -20.37 3.75
C LYS A 119 -8.69 -19.67 2.52
N ASP A 120 -9.65 -18.75 2.68
CA ASP A 120 -10.26 -18.01 1.56
C ASP A 120 -9.56 -16.68 1.26
N TRP A 121 -8.54 -16.32 2.02
CA TRP A 121 -7.84 -15.05 1.91
C TRP A 121 -6.53 -15.16 1.14
N VAL A 122 -6.25 -14.16 0.34
CA VAL A 122 -5.07 -14.12 -0.52
C VAL A 122 -4.28 -12.85 -0.23
N CYS A 123 -2.95 -13.01 -0.18
CA CYS A 123 -1.99 -11.92 -0.15
C CYS A 123 -1.19 -11.95 -1.45
N ILE A 124 -1.12 -10.81 -2.13
CA ILE A 124 -0.42 -10.68 -3.42
C ILE A 124 0.68 -9.65 -3.27
N SER A 125 1.89 -9.99 -3.70
CA SER A 125 2.99 -9.03 -3.80
C SER A 125 3.41 -8.85 -5.25
N ALA A 126 3.76 -7.61 -5.60
CA ALA A 126 4.17 -7.24 -6.94
C ALA A 126 5.26 -6.18 -6.88
N GLN A 127 6.00 -6.02 -7.98
CA GLN A 127 7.12 -5.11 -8.07
C GLN A 127 7.01 -4.26 -9.33
N LYS A 128 7.30 -2.96 -9.19
CA LYS A 128 7.39 -2.09 -10.35
C LYS A 128 8.61 -2.43 -11.18
N THR A 129 8.39 -2.79 -12.44
CA THR A 129 9.48 -3.05 -13.37
C THR A 129 9.90 -1.78 -14.09
N SER A 130 11.19 -1.65 -14.34
CA SER A 130 11.68 -0.61 -15.25
C SER A 130 11.14 -0.90 -16.64
N LYS A 131 10.56 0.11 -17.30
CA LYS A 131 10.15 -0.08 -18.69
C LYS A 131 11.37 -0.40 -19.54
N PRO A 132 11.32 -1.40 -20.43
CA PRO A 132 12.36 -1.56 -21.41
C PRO A 132 12.39 -0.29 -22.28
N THR A 133 13.56 0.28 -22.37
CA THR A 133 13.80 1.43 -23.25
C THR A 133 13.77 1.00 -24.73
#